data_1e65b9873c4568998b1521f7fb179074
#
_entry.id   1e65b9873c4568998b1521f7fb179074
#
_cell.length_a   1.000
_cell.length_b   1.000
_cell.length_c   1.000
_cell.angle_alpha   90.00
_cell.angle_beta   90.00
_cell.angle_gamma   90.00
#
_symmetry.space_group_name_H-M   'P 1'
#
loop_
_entity.id
_entity.type
_entity.pdbx_description
1 polymer ?
#
loop_
_entity_poly.entity_id
_entity_poly.type
_entity_poly.pdbx_seq_one_letter_code
_entity_poly.pdbx_strand_id
1 'polypeptide(L)'
;SSVIYKTAESLNRLDYPKDKISVILVNDGSDDDTGFWIDKCQDDFGYHAIHLNENMGKRFAIAKAMESNISEITVLVDSDSVLEEKALLEGLRGFSSPKIAAICGHTDVDNSRETWLTRMQSQQYFIAFKTFKSLEGFFGSVICCSGAFSLYRTESILPLIDVWKNQK
;
A
#
# COMPACT_ATOMS: atom_id res chain seq x y z
N SER A 1 -8.09 6.56 14.08
CA SER A 1 -9.33 6.12 13.46
C SER A 1 -9.38 4.59 13.36
N SER A 2 -10.52 3.99 13.62
CA SER A 2 -10.73 2.53 13.48
C SER A 2 -10.50 2.01 12.04
N VAL A 3 -10.35 2.90 11.06
CA VAL A 3 -10.09 2.55 9.65
C VAL A 3 -8.73 1.90 9.50
N ILE A 4 -7.67 2.48 10.08
CA ILE A 4 -6.32 1.88 10.01
C ILE A 4 -6.25 0.50 10.67
N TYR A 5 -7.06 0.29 11.74
CA TYR A 5 -7.13 -1.01 12.38
C TYR A 5 -7.75 -2.08 11.45
N LYS A 6 -8.80 -1.72 10.69
CA LYS A 6 -9.39 -2.63 9.68
C LYS A 6 -8.38 -2.98 8.57
N THR A 7 -7.61 -2.01 8.13
CA THR A 7 -6.51 -2.25 7.17
C THR A 7 -5.51 -3.24 7.76
N ALA A 8 -5.03 -2.98 8.99
CA ALA A 8 -4.08 -3.84 9.70
C ALA A 8 -4.62 -5.27 9.90
N GLU A 9 -5.90 -5.40 10.26
CA GLU A 9 -6.57 -6.69 10.38
C GLU A 9 -6.62 -7.44 9.03
N SER A 10 -6.86 -6.74 7.91
CA SER A 10 -6.82 -7.36 6.58
C SER A 10 -5.43 -7.86 6.22
N LEU A 11 -4.38 -7.10 6.56
CA LEU A 11 -2.99 -7.54 6.39
C LEU A 11 -2.68 -8.79 7.22
N ASN A 12 -3.26 -8.89 8.43
CA ASN A 12 -3.10 -10.07 9.26
C ASN A 12 -3.82 -11.31 8.71
N ARG A 13 -4.82 -11.16 7.84
CA ARG A 13 -5.54 -12.26 7.19
C ARG A 13 -4.92 -12.72 5.86
N LEU A 14 -3.84 -12.07 5.39
CA LEU A 14 -3.19 -12.45 4.14
C LEU A 14 -2.75 -13.93 4.15
N ASP A 15 -3.06 -14.63 3.07
CA ASP A 15 -2.63 -16.02 2.80
C ASP A 15 -1.17 -16.02 2.35
N TYR A 16 -0.28 -15.73 3.29
CA TYR A 16 1.18 -15.70 3.09
C TYR A 16 1.89 -16.00 4.42
N PRO A 17 3.06 -16.68 4.41
CA PRO A 17 3.79 -16.99 5.63
C PRO A 17 4.11 -15.73 6.45
N LYS A 18 3.67 -15.72 7.72
CA LYS A 18 3.76 -14.53 8.58
C LYS A 18 5.21 -14.15 8.91
N ASP A 19 6.09 -15.13 9.00
CA ASP A 19 7.53 -14.96 9.19
C ASP A 19 8.25 -14.29 8.00
N LYS A 20 7.56 -14.17 6.86
CA LYS A 20 8.05 -13.50 5.64
C LYS A 20 7.40 -12.15 5.37
N ILE A 21 6.51 -11.69 6.24
CA ILE A 21 5.87 -10.37 6.14
C ILE A 21 6.35 -9.51 7.29
N SER A 22 6.85 -8.33 6.97
CA SER A 22 7.09 -7.25 7.93
C SER A 22 6.15 -6.08 7.61
N VAL A 23 5.32 -5.69 8.57
CA VAL A 23 4.39 -4.57 8.42
C VAL A 23 4.88 -3.39 9.23
N ILE A 24 5.02 -2.24 8.57
CA ILE A 24 5.40 -0.97 9.19
C ILE A 24 4.23 -0.01 9.04
N LEU A 25 3.73 0.48 10.16
CA LEU A 25 2.69 1.51 10.23
C LEU A 25 3.34 2.84 10.61
N VAL A 26 3.13 3.88 9.80
CA VAL A 26 3.69 5.20 10.07
C VAL A 26 2.57 6.18 10.38
N ASN A 27 2.64 6.78 11.57
CA ASN A 27 1.84 7.93 11.94
C ASN A 27 2.58 9.21 11.55
N ASP A 28 2.08 9.92 10.57
CA ASP A 28 2.65 11.17 10.07
C ASP A 28 2.11 12.38 10.85
N GLY A 29 2.32 12.37 12.18
CA GLY A 29 1.95 13.48 13.06
C GLY A 29 0.46 13.74 13.12
N SER A 30 -0.39 12.70 13.20
CA SER A 30 -1.84 12.86 13.31
C SER A 30 -2.24 13.40 14.68
N ASP A 31 -3.19 14.37 14.69
CA ASP A 31 -3.72 14.99 15.91
C ASP A 31 -4.94 14.25 16.50
N ASP A 32 -5.41 13.19 15.81
CA ASP A 32 -6.55 12.37 16.22
C ASP A 32 -6.13 11.07 16.92
N ASP A 33 -7.08 10.15 17.11
CA ASP A 33 -6.86 8.84 17.73
C ASP A 33 -6.05 7.84 16.86
N THR A 34 -5.51 8.25 15.71
CA THR A 34 -4.75 7.38 14.80
C THR A 34 -3.53 6.76 15.50
N GLY A 35 -2.79 7.55 16.30
CA GLY A 35 -1.65 7.04 17.06
C GLY A 35 -2.03 5.88 17.97
N PHE A 36 -3.10 6.02 18.74
CA PHE A 36 -3.64 4.95 19.60
C PHE A 36 -3.95 3.66 18.82
N TRP A 37 -4.57 3.79 17.64
CA TRP A 37 -4.91 2.61 16.83
C TRP A 37 -3.69 1.94 16.21
N ILE A 38 -2.64 2.70 15.90
CA ILE A 38 -1.35 2.16 15.43
C ILE A 38 -0.66 1.37 16.55
N ASP A 39 -0.61 1.92 17.76
CA ASP A 39 -0.06 1.22 18.93
C ASP A 39 -0.82 -0.07 19.21
N LYS A 40 -2.15 -0.01 19.11
CA LYS A 40 -2.99 -1.20 19.24
C LYS A 40 -2.69 -2.26 18.17
N CYS A 41 -2.41 -1.86 16.93
CA CYS A 41 -2.00 -2.81 15.88
C CYS A 41 -0.63 -3.43 16.19
N GLN A 42 0.29 -2.69 16.80
CA GLN A 42 1.55 -3.23 17.27
C GLN A 42 1.33 -4.30 18.35
N ASP A 43 0.47 -4.02 19.33
CA ASP A 43 0.17 -4.96 20.42
C ASP A 43 -0.55 -6.22 19.94
N ASP A 44 -1.57 -6.06 19.08
CA ASP A 44 -2.44 -7.15 18.65
C ASP A 44 -1.80 -8.02 17.54
N PHE A 45 -0.98 -7.45 16.65
CA PHE A 45 -0.45 -8.13 15.46
C PHE A 45 1.08 -8.20 15.40
N GLY A 46 1.79 -7.53 16.31
CA GLY A 46 3.25 -7.47 16.32
C GLY A 46 3.83 -6.60 15.18
N TYR A 47 3.07 -5.63 14.69
CA TYR A 47 3.50 -4.73 13.63
C TYR A 47 4.47 -3.68 14.16
N HIS A 48 5.31 -3.13 13.29
CA HIS A 48 6.23 -2.07 13.66
C HIS A 48 5.58 -0.70 13.53
N ALA A 49 5.45 0.04 14.62
CA ALA A 49 4.89 1.39 14.65
C ALA A 49 6.00 2.45 14.60
N ILE A 50 5.82 3.47 13.77
CA ILE A 50 6.68 4.66 13.70
C ILE A 50 5.78 5.88 13.87
N HIS A 51 6.09 6.74 14.85
CA HIS A 51 5.38 8.01 15.07
C HIS A 51 6.30 9.18 14.74
N LEU A 52 5.87 10.02 13.80
CA LEU A 52 6.53 11.29 13.50
C LEU A 52 5.98 12.39 14.40
N ASN A 53 6.83 13.33 14.81
CA ASN A 53 6.44 14.42 15.72
C ASN A 53 5.54 15.45 15.04
N GLU A 54 5.57 15.55 13.71
CA GLU A 54 4.80 16.49 12.91
C GLU A 54 4.47 15.91 11.55
N ASN A 55 3.45 16.45 10.89
CA ASN A 55 3.06 16.04 9.55
C ASN A 55 4.08 16.51 8.52
N MET A 56 4.86 15.57 8.00
CA MET A 56 5.88 15.77 6.96
C MET A 56 5.38 15.39 5.55
N GLY A 57 4.19 14.79 5.47
CA GLY A 57 3.56 14.32 4.25
C GLY A 57 3.89 12.88 3.88
N LYS A 58 2.96 12.25 3.16
CA LYS A 58 2.98 10.83 2.78
C LYS A 58 4.33 10.35 2.23
N ARG A 59 4.99 11.17 1.38
CA ARG A 59 6.29 10.80 0.79
C ARG A 59 7.38 10.64 1.84
N PHE A 60 7.39 11.54 2.83
CA PHE A 60 8.35 11.48 3.92
C PHE A 60 8.06 10.27 4.84
N ALA A 61 6.80 10.03 5.17
CA ALA A 61 6.40 8.87 5.97
C ALA A 61 6.82 7.55 5.30
N ILE A 62 6.61 7.40 3.99
CA ILE A 62 7.06 6.22 3.24
C ILE A 62 8.60 6.13 3.26
N ALA A 63 9.32 7.22 3.00
CA ALA A 63 10.78 7.22 3.04
C ALA A 63 11.29 6.80 4.42
N LYS A 64 10.63 7.24 5.50
CA LYS A 64 10.98 6.86 6.87
C LYS A 64 10.80 5.37 7.13
N ALA A 65 9.70 4.79 6.65
CA ALA A 65 9.51 3.34 6.72
C ALA A 65 10.59 2.56 5.94
N MET A 66 11.01 3.10 4.80
CA MET A 66 12.02 2.47 3.93
C MET A 66 13.43 2.43 4.55
N GLU A 67 13.75 3.31 5.52
CA GLU A 67 15.05 3.32 6.20
C GLU A 67 15.32 1.99 6.95
N SER A 68 14.28 1.30 7.43
CA SER A 68 14.38 0.02 8.12
C SER A 68 13.96 -1.19 7.27
N ASN A 69 13.66 -0.96 5.98
CA ASN A 69 13.18 -2.02 5.10
C ASN A 69 14.35 -2.83 4.51
N ILE A 70 14.37 -4.12 4.83
CA ILE A 70 15.32 -5.11 4.32
C ILE A 70 14.67 -6.15 3.38
N SER A 71 13.39 -5.99 3.07
CA SER A 71 12.63 -6.95 2.27
C SER A 71 13.02 -6.87 0.79
N GLU A 72 12.92 -7.98 0.07
CA GLU A 72 13.12 -8.03 -1.39
C GLU A 72 12.05 -7.23 -2.14
N ILE A 73 10.81 -7.34 -1.66
CA ILE A 73 9.64 -6.64 -2.24
C ILE A 73 9.06 -5.70 -1.19
N THR A 74 8.89 -4.44 -1.55
CA THR A 74 8.16 -3.44 -0.78
C THR A 74 6.73 -3.34 -1.28
N VAL A 75 5.77 -3.39 -0.37
CA VAL A 75 4.35 -3.22 -0.69
C VAL A 75 3.86 -1.93 -0.04
N LEU A 76 3.29 -1.04 -0.82
CA LEU A 76 2.63 0.17 -0.34
C LEU A 76 1.12 -0.07 -0.30
N VAL A 77 0.53 0.24 0.84
CA VAL A 77 -0.92 0.12 1.09
C VAL A 77 -1.39 1.42 1.74
N ASP A 78 -2.47 2.00 1.24
CA ASP A 78 -3.10 3.15 1.87
C ASP A 78 -3.79 2.73 3.18
N SER A 79 -3.82 3.63 4.16
CA SER A 79 -4.31 3.38 5.53
C SER A 79 -5.82 3.10 5.61
N ASP A 80 -6.54 3.24 4.50
CA ASP A 80 -7.98 3.01 4.34
C ASP A 80 -8.30 1.87 3.37
N SER A 81 -7.29 1.12 2.94
CA SER A 81 -7.45 0.01 1.99
C SER A 81 -7.54 -1.32 2.73
N VAL A 82 -8.53 -2.13 2.36
CA VAL A 82 -8.72 -3.49 2.88
C VAL A 82 -8.28 -4.48 1.81
N LEU A 83 -7.33 -5.36 2.13
CA LEU A 83 -6.79 -6.34 1.19
C LEU A 83 -7.57 -7.66 1.27
N GLU A 84 -7.79 -8.27 0.11
CA GLU A 84 -8.23 -9.66 0.04
C GLU A 84 -7.10 -10.61 0.47
N GLU A 85 -7.46 -11.76 1.05
CA GLU A 85 -6.50 -12.72 1.60
C GLU A 85 -5.41 -13.14 0.61
N LYS A 86 -5.75 -13.26 -0.68
CA LYS A 86 -4.81 -13.67 -1.74
C LYS A 86 -4.13 -12.51 -2.47
N ALA A 87 -4.44 -11.26 -2.11
CA ALA A 87 -3.94 -10.09 -2.84
C ALA A 87 -2.41 -10.07 -2.94
N LEU A 88 -1.71 -10.34 -1.84
CA LEU A 88 -0.24 -10.37 -1.82
C LEU A 88 0.31 -11.49 -2.71
N LEU A 89 -0.24 -12.69 -2.60
CA LEU A 89 0.21 -13.84 -3.38
C LEU A 89 0.03 -13.61 -4.88
N GLU A 90 -1.13 -13.09 -5.29
CA GLU A 90 -1.40 -12.77 -6.70
C GLU A 90 -0.50 -11.62 -7.21
N GLY A 91 -0.28 -10.59 -6.38
CA GLY A 91 0.64 -9.51 -6.71
C GLY A 91 2.07 -10.02 -6.92
N LEU A 92 2.57 -10.87 -6.02
CA LEU A 92 3.92 -11.44 -6.13
C LEU A 92 4.12 -12.31 -7.39
N ARG A 93 3.08 -13.02 -7.85
CA ARG A 93 3.12 -13.78 -9.11
C ARG A 93 3.38 -12.90 -10.34
N GLY A 94 3.03 -11.61 -10.25
CA GLY A 94 3.31 -10.65 -11.32
C GLY A 94 4.80 -10.42 -11.57
N PHE A 95 5.68 -10.68 -10.61
CA PHE A 95 7.14 -10.58 -10.79
C PHE A 95 7.74 -11.79 -11.56
N SER A 96 7.14 -12.12 -12.69
CA SER A 96 7.54 -13.25 -13.54
C SER A 96 8.90 -13.09 -14.23
N SER A 97 9.48 -11.88 -14.17
CA SER A 97 10.80 -11.56 -14.75
C SER A 97 11.56 -10.58 -13.87
N PRO A 98 12.88 -10.66 -13.78
CA PRO A 98 13.70 -9.68 -13.06
C PRO A 98 13.60 -8.25 -13.64
N LYS A 99 13.11 -8.10 -14.86
CA LYS A 99 12.90 -6.79 -15.50
C LYS A 99 11.65 -6.06 -14.99
N ILE A 100 10.75 -6.76 -14.30
CA ILE A 100 9.54 -6.15 -13.74
C ILE A 100 9.89 -5.54 -12.39
N ALA A 101 9.95 -4.22 -12.33
CA ALA A 101 10.32 -3.45 -11.15
C ALA A 101 9.13 -3.14 -10.24
N ALA A 102 7.91 -3.05 -10.79
CA ALA A 102 6.70 -2.69 -10.05
C ALA A 102 5.46 -3.40 -10.59
N ILE A 103 4.51 -3.67 -9.70
CA ILE A 103 3.19 -4.21 -9.99
C ILE A 103 2.15 -3.27 -9.38
N CYS A 104 1.17 -2.85 -10.17
CA CYS A 104 0.02 -2.11 -9.67
C CYS A 104 -1.14 -3.08 -9.41
N GLY A 105 -1.61 -3.14 -8.18
CA GLY A 105 -2.78 -3.94 -7.81
C GLY A 105 -4.08 -3.33 -8.33
N HIS A 106 -5.11 -4.16 -8.41
CA HIS A 106 -6.46 -3.72 -8.68
C HIS A 106 -7.13 -3.23 -7.39
N THR A 107 -7.88 -2.14 -7.48
CA THR A 107 -8.61 -1.57 -6.34
C THR A 107 -10.07 -1.34 -6.75
N ASP A 108 -10.99 -1.81 -5.93
CA ASP A 108 -12.42 -1.57 -6.05
C ASP A 108 -12.93 -0.64 -4.94
N VAL A 109 -14.08 -0.02 -5.14
CA VAL A 109 -14.74 0.82 -4.14
C VAL A 109 -15.62 -0.05 -3.26
N ASP A 110 -15.30 -0.16 -1.96
CA ASP A 110 -15.98 -1.03 -1.00
C ASP A 110 -17.49 -0.73 -0.91
N ASN A 111 -17.86 0.55 -0.77
CA ASN A 111 -19.25 0.99 -0.67
C ASN A 111 -19.90 1.32 -2.03
N SER A 112 -19.51 0.65 -3.09
CA SER A 112 -19.91 0.95 -4.48
C SER A 112 -21.43 0.93 -4.75
N ARG A 113 -22.23 0.33 -3.84
CA ARG A 113 -23.70 0.21 -4.00
C ARG A 113 -24.53 1.16 -3.14
N GLU A 114 -23.91 1.94 -2.26
CA GLU A 114 -24.64 2.78 -1.30
C GLU A 114 -25.29 4.00 -1.93
N THR A 115 -24.59 4.69 -2.83
CA THR A 115 -25.09 5.91 -3.47
C THR A 115 -24.84 5.89 -4.97
N TRP A 116 -25.50 6.78 -5.71
CA TRP A 116 -25.23 6.94 -7.14
C TRP A 116 -23.80 7.43 -7.40
N LEU A 117 -23.26 8.27 -6.51
CA LEU A 117 -21.90 8.79 -6.59
C LEU A 117 -20.86 7.67 -6.42
N THR A 118 -21.05 6.80 -5.43
CA THR A 118 -20.14 5.64 -5.21
C THR A 118 -20.22 4.63 -6.36
N ARG A 119 -21.39 4.50 -7.03
CA ARG A 119 -21.52 3.69 -8.25
C ARG A 119 -20.73 4.28 -9.42
N MET A 120 -20.79 5.60 -9.63
CA MET A 120 -19.99 6.28 -10.66
C MET A 120 -18.50 6.14 -10.36
N GLN A 121 -18.10 6.31 -9.12
CA GLN A 121 -16.71 6.13 -8.68
C GLN A 121 -16.23 4.70 -8.96
N SER A 122 -17.04 3.68 -8.64
CA SER A 122 -16.73 2.28 -8.93
C SER A 122 -16.55 2.03 -10.42
N GLN A 123 -17.40 2.64 -11.28
CA GLN A 123 -17.22 2.54 -12.73
C GLN A 123 -15.92 3.19 -13.22
N GLN A 124 -15.55 4.36 -12.66
CA GLN A 124 -14.28 4.99 -13.00
C GLN A 124 -13.09 4.13 -12.57
N TYR A 125 -13.13 3.52 -11.39
CA TYR A 125 -12.10 2.60 -10.92
C TYR A 125 -12.00 1.37 -11.82
N PHE A 126 -13.15 0.78 -12.20
CA PHE A 126 -13.18 -0.33 -13.13
C PHE A 126 -12.49 0.01 -14.46
N ILE A 127 -12.82 1.15 -15.07
CA ILE A 127 -12.20 1.59 -16.31
C ILE A 127 -10.71 1.85 -16.11
N ALA A 128 -10.34 2.56 -15.04
CA ALA A 128 -8.95 2.89 -14.76
C ALA A 128 -8.08 1.66 -14.55
N PHE A 129 -8.51 0.72 -13.72
CA PHE A 129 -7.72 -0.45 -13.35
C PHE A 129 -7.89 -1.62 -14.33
N LYS A 130 -9.12 -1.97 -14.69
CA LYS A 130 -9.38 -3.12 -15.59
C LYS A 130 -9.06 -2.84 -17.05
N THR A 131 -9.21 -1.59 -17.51
CA THR A 131 -8.97 -1.26 -18.92
C THR A 131 -7.60 -0.61 -19.09
N PHE A 132 -7.40 0.59 -18.51
CA PHE A 132 -6.17 1.35 -18.78
C PHE A 132 -4.93 0.69 -18.16
N LYS A 133 -4.96 0.32 -16.87
CA LYS A 133 -3.81 -0.33 -16.23
C LYS A 133 -3.47 -1.69 -16.85
N SER A 134 -4.49 -2.46 -17.25
CA SER A 134 -4.26 -3.73 -17.95
C SER A 134 -3.62 -3.51 -19.32
N LEU A 135 -4.04 -2.47 -20.05
CA LEU A 135 -3.44 -2.11 -21.35
C LEU A 135 -1.99 -1.63 -21.17
N GLU A 136 -1.74 -0.74 -20.20
CA GLU A 136 -0.38 -0.30 -19.85
C GLU A 136 0.50 -1.49 -19.48
N GLY A 137 -0.01 -2.42 -18.66
CA GLY A 137 0.70 -3.65 -18.28
C GLY A 137 0.99 -4.57 -19.47
N PHE A 138 0.07 -4.67 -20.44
CA PHE A 138 0.30 -5.44 -21.67
C PHE A 138 1.47 -4.87 -22.48
N PHE A 139 1.62 -3.55 -22.52
CA PHE A 139 2.79 -2.90 -23.15
C PHE A 139 4.03 -2.85 -22.24
N GLY A 140 3.97 -3.43 -21.04
CA GLY A 140 5.09 -3.51 -20.12
C GLY A 140 5.49 -2.18 -19.47
N SER A 141 4.58 -1.19 -19.46
CA SER A 141 4.87 0.15 -18.93
C SER A 141 3.65 0.74 -18.23
N VAL A 142 3.55 0.55 -16.92
CA VAL A 142 2.52 1.19 -16.08
C VAL A 142 2.99 2.61 -15.72
N ILE A 143 2.25 3.63 -16.16
CA ILE A 143 2.61 5.05 -15.99
C ILE A 143 2.59 5.46 -14.51
N CYS A 144 1.64 4.94 -13.74
CA CYS A 144 1.49 5.28 -12.33
C CYS A 144 1.02 4.06 -11.53
N CYS A 145 1.77 3.67 -10.54
CA CYS A 145 1.33 2.68 -9.55
C CYS A 145 0.50 3.37 -8.47
N SER A 146 -0.72 2.88 -8.24
CA SER A 146 -1.64 3.45 -7.25
C SER A 146 -1.12 3.25 -5.82
N GLY A 147 -1.30 4.26 -4.96
CA GLY A 147 -0.96 4.15 -3.54
C GLY A 147 -1.80 3.13 -2.77
N ALA A 148 -3.00 2.82 -3.25
CA ALA A 148 -3.92 1.92 -2.55
C ALA A 148 -3.37 0.49 -2.40
N PHE A 149 -2.73 -0.05 -3.45
CA PHE A 149 -2.02 -1.32 -3.40
C PHE A 149 -1.02 -1.40 -4.56
N SER A 150 0.26 -1.34 -4.25
CA SER A 150 1.34 -1.46 -5.24
C SER A 150 2.56 -2.17 -4.65
N LEU A 151 3.17 -3.01 -5.45
CA LEU A 151 4.35 -3.78 -5.08
C LEU A 151 5.56 -3.31 -5.90
N TYR A 152 6.72 -3.26 -5.28
CA TYR A 152 7.96 -2.80 -5.91
C TYR A 152 9.11 -3.72 -5.54
N ARG A 153 10.03 -3.94 -6.48
CA ARG A 153 11.36 -4.44 -6.09
C ARG A 153 12.06 -3.37 -5.28
N THR A 154 12.42 -3.69 -4.05
CA THR A 154 13.03 -2.73 -3.11
C THR A 154 14.32 -2.15 -3.70
N GLU A 155 15.16 -2.97 -4.35
CA GLU A 155 16.37 -2.53 -5.03
C GLU A 155 16.14 -1.46 -6.12
N SER A 156 14.95 -1.47 -6.76
CA SER A 156 14.61 -0.52 -7.82
C SER A 156 14.16 0.83 -7.29
N ILE A 157 13.56 0.89 -6.09
CA ILE A 157 13.01 2.14 -5.54
C ILE A 157 13.92 2.80 -4.51
N LEU A 158 14.72 2.03 -3.77
CA LEU A 158 15.62 2.57 -2.74
C LEU A 158 16.52 3.72 -3.25
N PRO A 159 17.18 3.61 -4.42
CA PRO A 159 18.05 4.69 -4.92
C PRO A 159 17.29 5.99 -5.25
N LEU A 160 15.97 5.90 -5.42
CA LEU A 160 15.12 7.02 -5.81
C LEU A 160 14.44 7.70 -4.61
N ILE A 161 14.43 7.08 -3.44
CA ILE A 161 13.68 7.54 -2.26
C ILE A 161 14.11 8.94 -1.84
N ASP A 162 15.41 9.22 -1.77
CA ASP A 162 15.91 10.52 -1.34
C ASP A 162 15.54 11.65 -2.31
N VAL A 163 15.58 11.39 -3.60
CA VAL A 163 15.17 12.35 -4.63
C VAL A 163 13.65 12.55 -4.57
N TRP A 164 12.89 11.47 -4.44
CA TRP A 164 11.43 11.50 -4.43
C TRP A 164 10.84 12.22 -3.22
N LYS A 165 11.36 11.98 -2.00
CA LYS A 165 10.87 12.65 -0.79
C LYS A 165 11.08 14.17 -0.81
N ASN A 166 12.12 14.67 -1.52
CA ASN A 166 12.48 16.09 -1.59
C ASN A 166 11.88 16.82 -2.81
N GLN A 167 11.11 16.14 -3.68
CA GLN A 167 10.41 16.79 -4.79
C GLN A 167 9.28 17.69 -4.24
N LYS A 168 9.29 18.96 -4.63
CA LYS A 168 8.25 19.95 -4.30
C LYS A 168 7.05 19.80 -5.22
#